data_e764ec6b7327929333646b78814f49d5
#
_entry.id   e764ec6b7327929333646b78814f49d5
#
_cell.length_a   1.000
_cell.length_b   1.000
_cell.length_c   1.000
_cell.angle_alpha   90.00
_cell.angle_beta   90.00
_cell.angle_gamma   90.00
#
_symmetry.space_group_name_H-M   'P 1'
#
loop_
_entity.id
_entity.type
_entity.pdbx_description
1 polymer ?
#
loop_
_entity_poly.entity_id
_entity_poly.type
_entity_poly.pdbx_seq_one_letter_code
_entity_poly.pdbx_strand_id
1 'polypeptide(L)'
;MGMALAWRARAAVTKGGTLIAFALWVLGSTAWHAFYGTLPRADVMGVVGIAALIANGGVALMLYCFRTGDANMRSVWICSRNDAVGNAVVLLAAMGVFDTGTGWPDVVVAATMGGLGLWGGWQIVTQARGELRSERAARVTVAAE
;
A
#
# COMPACT_ATOMS: atom_id res chain seq x y z
N MET A 1 -27.19 -11.21 7.94
CA MET A 1 -25.96 -10.45 8.19
C MET A 1 -24.66 -11.17 7.75
N GLY A 2 -24.56 -12.50 7.76
CA GLY A 2 -23.34 -13.24 7.42
C GLY A 2 -22.82 -13.12 5.97
N MET A 3 -23.69 -12.96 4.98
CA MET A 3 -23.26 -12.81 3.58
C MET A 3 -22.47 -11.51 3.34
N ALA A 4 -22.83 -10.42 4.00
CA ALA A 4 -22.12 -9.14 3.88
C ALA A 4 -20.69 -9.21 4.46
N LEU A 5 -20.51 -9.95 5.56
CA LEU A 5 -19.21 -10.14 6.21
C LEU A 5 -18.27 -10.98 5.34
N ALA A 6 -18.75 -12.09 4.79
CA ALA A 6 -17.98 -12.96 3.89
C ALA A 6 -17.52 -12.23 2.62
N TRP A 7 -18.35 -11.38 2.04
CA TRP A 7 -17.99 -10.57 0.89
C TRP A 7 -16.90 -9.55 1.22
N ARG A 8 -17.02 -8.88 2.35
CA ARG A 8 -16.01 -7.92 2.83
C ARG A 8 -14.67 -8.59 3.10
N ALA A 9 -14.68 -9.76 3.75
CA ALA A 9 -13.47 -10.53 4.03
C ALA A 9 -12.82 -11.07 2.74
N ARG A 10 -13.59 -11.53 1.76
CA ARG A 10 -13.08 -11.92 0.43
C ARG A 10 -12.44 -10.74 -0.30
N ALA A 11 -13.09 -9.59 -0.31
CA ALA A 11 -12.54 -8.36 -0.89
C ALA A 11 -11.23 -7.96 -0.20
N ALA A 12 -11.14 -8.10 1.13
CA ALA A 12 -9.92 -7.84 1.87
C ALA A 12 -8.79 -8.83 1.51
N VAL A 13 -9.09 -10.13 1.35
CA VAL A 13 -8.11 -11.12 0.89
C VAL A 13 -7.60 -10.78 -0.52
N THR A 14 -8.50 -10.42 -1.44
CA THR A 14 -8.11 -10.03 -2.80
C THR A 14 -7.22 -8.80 -2.76
N LYS A 15 -7.63 -7.76 -2.02
CA LYS A 15 -6.84 -6.52 -1.87
C LYS A 15 -5.46 -6.79 -1.26
N GLY A 16 -5.38 -7.57 -0.18
CA GLY A 16 -4.12 -7.94 0.45
C GLY A 16 -3.23 -8.79 -0.47
N GLY A 17 -3.83 -9.72 -1.23
CA GLY A 17 -3.13 -10.54 -2.22
C GLY A 17 -2.56 -9.72 -3.37
N THR A 18 -3.32 -8.79 -3.93
CA THR A 18 -2.82 -7.87 -4.97
C THR A 18 -1.71 -6.95 -4.45
N LEU A 19 -1.81 -6.48 -3.21
CA LEU A 19 -0.76 -5.67 -2.57
C LEU A 19 0.55 -6.45 -2.44
N ILE A 20 0.48 -7.71 -1.99
CA ILE A 20 1.65 -8.59 -1.89
C ILE A 20 2.26 -8.84 -3.27
N ALA A 21 1.44 -9.19 -4.27
CA ALA A 21 1.91 -9.46 -5.63
C ALA A 21 2.61 -8.23 -6.22
N PHE A 22 2.04 -7.04 -6.03
CA PHE A 22 2.63 -5.78 -6.48
C PHE A 22 3.93 -5.46 -5.74
N ALA A 23 3.98 -5.65 -4.42
CA ALA A 23 5.19 -5.44 -3.63
C ALA A 23 6.32 -6.38 -4.06
N LEU A 24 6.03 -7.66 -4.32
CA LEU A 24 7.00 -8.62 -4.85
C LEU A 24 7.50 -8.23 -6.24
N TRP A 25 6.62 -7.74 -7.11
CA TRP A 25 6.99 -7.24 -8.43
C TRP A 25 7.95 -6.04 -8.31
N VAL A 26 7.63 -5.07 -7.47
CA VAL A 26 8.48 -3.88 -7.24
C VAL A 26 9.83 -4.29 -6.70
N LEU A 27 9.88 -5.13 -5.66
CA LEU A 27 11.14 -5.60 -5.08
C LEU A 27 11.98 -6.39 -6.08
N GLY A 28 11.36 -7.29 -6.85
CA GLY A 28 12.03 -8.07 -7.89
C GLY A 28 12.60 -7.18 -9.01
N SER A 29 11.80 -6.23 -9.49
CA SER A 29 12.21 -5.24 -10.48
C SER A 29 13.37 -4.37 -9.96
N THR A 30 13.27 -3.89 -8.73
CA THR A 30 14.32 -3.08 -8.11
C THR A 30 15.62 -3.86 -7.96
N ALA A 31 15.55 -5.12 -7.50
CA ALA A 31 16.72 -5.98 -7.39
C ALA A 31 17.37 -6.20 -8.77
N TRP A 32 16.55 -6.48 -9.81
CA TRP A 32 17.05 -6.62 -11.17
C TRP A 32 17.81 -5.38 -11.64
N HIS A 33 17.21 -4.20 -11.49
CA HIS A 33 17.86 -2.94 -11.89
C HIS A 33 19.12 -2.63 -11.07
N ALA A 34 19.14 -2.97 -9.77
CA ALA A 34 20.31 -2.82 -8.92
C ALA A 34 21.48 -3.71 -9.37
N PHE A 35 21.21 -4.96 -9.80
CA PHE A 35 22.25 -5.89 -10.25
C PHE A 35 22.75 -5.58 -11.66
N TYR A 36 21.90 -5.13 -12.56
CA TYR A 36 22.27 -4.86 -13.96
C TYR A 36 22.67 -3.39 -14.21
N GLY A 37 22.69 -2.56 -13.16
CA GLY A 37 23.23 -1.20 -13.22
C GLY A 37 22.42 -0.23 -14.08
N THR A 38 21.15 -0.51 -14.34
CA THR A 38 20.27 0.41 -15.08
C THR A 38 19.76 1.50 -14.14
N LEU A 39 20.07 2.74 -14.48
CA LEU A 39 19.58 3.90 -13.71
C LEU A 39 18.06 4.08 -13.94
N PRO A 40 17.29 4.28 -12.85
CA PRO A 40 15.91 4.67 -12.98
C PRO A 40 15.80 6.05 -13.64
N ARG A 41 14.69 6.28 -14.34
CA ARG A 41 14.43 7.55 -15.01
C ARG A 41 13.91 8.58 -13.99
N ALA A 42 14.80 9.38 -13.45
CA ALA A 42 14.48 10.39 -12.45
C ALA A 42 13.44 11.41 -12.91
N ASP A 43 13.43 11.73 -14.22
CA ASP A 43 12.41 12.59 -14.85
C ASP A 43 11.00 11.98 -14.74
N VAL A 44 10.84 10.69 -15.04
CA VAL A 44 9.56 9.98 -14.94
C VAL A 44 9.14 9.84 -13.46
N MET A 45 10.07 9.49 -12.58
CA MET A 45 9.81 9.40 -11.14
C MET A 45 9.32 10.76 -10.59
N GLY A 46 9.95 11.84 -11.00
CA GLY A 46 9.57 13.19 -10.60
C GLY A 46 8.16 13.54 -11.02
N VAL A 47 7.82 13.36 -12.31
CA VAL A 47 6.49 13.69 -12.84
C VAL A 47 5.39 12.84 -12.18
N VAL A 48 5.59 11.53 -12.10
CA VAL A 48 4.62 10.61 -11.48
C VAL A 48 4.50 10.89 -9.98
N GLY A 49 5.62 11.13 -9.30
CA GLY A 49 5.63 11.45 -7.87
C GLY A 49 4.89 12.75 -7.55
N ILE A 50 5.06 13.80 -8.36
CA ILE A 50 4.33 15.07 -8.22
C ILE A 50 2.83 14.86 -8.44
N ALA A 51 2.46 14.16 -9.51
CA ALA A 51 1.05 13.89 -9.81
C ALA A 51 0.38 13.10 -8.67
N ALA A 52 1.05 12.05 -8.17
CA ALA A 52 0.58 11.24 -7.07
C ALA A 52 0.52 12.04 -5.74
N LEU A 53 1.50 12.90 -5.48
CA LEU A 53 1.49 13.78 -4.31
C LEU A 53 0.33 14.77 -4.33
N ILE A 54 0.07 15.39 -5.49
CA ILE A 54 -1.07 16.30 -5.66
C ILE A 54 -2.39 15.56 -5.43
N ALA A 55 -2.57 14.37 -6.02
CA ALA A 55 -3.78 13.58 -5.88
C ALA A 55 -4.01 13.16 -4.42
N ASN A 56 -3.03 12.50 -3.80
CA ASN A 56 -3.17 11.96 -2.45
C ASN A 56 -3.15 13.07 -1.38
N GLY A 57 -2.35 14.11 -1.58
CA GLY A 57 -2.33 15.28 -0.71
C GLY A 57 -3.66 16.05 -0.79
N GLY A 58 -4.22 16.21 -1.99
CA GLY A 58 -5.53 16.82 -2.19
C GLY A 58 -6.65 16.06 -1.48
N VAL A 59 -6.68 14.73 -1.61
CA VAL A 59 -7.64 13.87 -0.89
C VAL A 59 -7.43 13.96 0.62
N ALA A 60 -6.19 13.89 1.11
CA ALA A 60 -5.89 14.02 2.53
C ALA A 60 -6.34 15.38 3.09
N LEU A 61 -6.12 16.46 2.34
CA LEU A 61 -6.55 17.81 2.72
C LEU A 61 -8.07 17.93 2.75
N MET A 62 -8.77 17.41 1.74
CA MET A 62 -10.22 17.39 1.70
C MET A 62 -10.82 16.59 2.88
N LEU A 63 -10.20 15.48 3.25
CA LEU A 63 -10.65 14.64 4.36
C LEU A 63 -10.18 15.14 5.73
N TYR A 64 -9.33 16.16 5.77
CA TYR A 64 -8.79 16.69 7.04
C TYR A 64 -9.87 17.14 8.01
N CYS A 65 -10.95 17.74 7.53
CA CYS A 65 -12.09 18.15 8.34
C CYS A 65 -12.83 16.97 8.99
N PHE A 66 -12.71 15.77 8.40
CA PHE A 66 -13.37 14.55 8.85
C PHE A 66 -12.45 13.61 9.64
N ARG A 67 -11.20 14.01 9.93
CA ARG A 67 -10.20 13.19 10.63
C ARG A 67 -10.59 12.74 12.03
N THR A 68 -11.49 13.49 12.68
CA THR A 68 -12.04 13.19 14.00
C THR A 68 -13.45 12.58 13.96
N GLY A 69 -13.96 12.28 12.75
CA GLY A 69 -15.25 11.65 12.52
C GLY A 69 -15.26 10.18 12.89
N ASP A 70 -16.13 9.42 12.22
CA ASP A 70 -16.21 7.97 12.44
C ASP A 70 -14.90 7.23 12.02
N ALA A 71 -14.77 5.98 12.48
CA ALA A 71 -13.56 5.18 12.25
C ALA A 71 -13.25 4.98 10.77
N ASN A 72 -14.27 4.94 9.91
CA ASN A 72 -14.09 4.76 8.47
C ASN A 72 -13.47 6.01 7.83
N MET A 73 -14.00 7.19 8.11
CA MET A 73 -13.48 8.45 7.59
C MET A 73 -12.06 8.73 8.09
N ARG A 74 -11.82 8.44 9.38
CA ARG A 74 -10.49 8.54 9.98
C ARG A 74 -9.48 7.60 9.30
N SER A 75 -9.87 6.36 8.99
CA SER A 75 -8.97 5.40 8.33
C SER A 75 -8.61 5.84 6.92
N VAL A 76 -9.58 6.34 6.14
CA VAL A 76 -9.35 6.86 4.79
C VAL A 76 -8.41 8.07 4.84
N TRP A 77 -8.59 8.98 5.78
CA TRP A 77 -7.70 10.13 5.95
C TRP A 77 -6.26 9.71 6.28
N ILE A 78 -6.09 8.75 7.22
CA ILE A 78 -4.77 8.22 7.59
C ILE A 78 -4.08 7.57 6.38
N CYS A 79 -4.80 6.77 5.58
CA CYS A 79 -4.26 6.17 4.36
C CYS A 79 -3.81 7.25 3.37
N SER A 80 -4.68 8.21 3.04
CA SER A 80 -4.34 9.27 2.07
C SER A 80 -3.16 10.13 2.53
N ARG A 81 -3.07 10.42 3.83
CA ARG A 81 -1.92 11.13 4.41
C ARG A 81 -0.64 10.31 4.26
N ASN A 82 -0.68 9.01 4.58
CA ASN A 82 0.49 8.15 4.48
C ASN A 82 0.95 7.99 3.03
N ASP A 83 0.02 7.89 2.09
CA ASP A 83 0.32 7.84 0.66
C ASP A 83 0.96 9.15 0.19
N ALA A 84 0.48 10.31 0.66
CA ALA A 84 1.10 11.60 0.36
C ALA A 84 2.53 11.70 0.91
N VAL A 85 2.77 11.22 2.13
CA VAL A 85 4.13 11.15 2.72
C VAL A 85 5.02 10.22 1.90
N GLY A 86 4.52 9.05 1.51
CA GLY A 86 5.26 8.11 0.66
C GLY A 86 5.67 8.74 -0.67
N ASN A 87 4.77 9.46 -1.33
CA ASN A 87 5.06 10.16 -2.58
C ASN A 87 6.09 11.28 -2.40
N ALA A 88 6.07 11.99 -1.27
CA ALA A 88 7.10 12.98 -0.97
C ALA A 88 8.49 12.32 -0.81
N VAL A 89 8.56 11.16 -0.18
CA VAL A 89 9.81 10.37 -0.06
C VAL A 89 10.30 9.90 -1.43
N VAL A 90 9.40 9.47 -2.32
CA VAL A 90 9.76 9.09 -3.71
C VAL A 90 10.33 10.30 -4.46
N LEU A 91 9.77 11.50 -4.28
CA LEU A 91 10.31 12.71 -4.90
C LEU A 91 11.71 13.05 -4.39
N LEU A 92 11.95 12.91 -3.08
CA LEU A 92 13.30 13.10 -2.51
C LEU A 92 14.29 12.09 -3.09
N ALA A 93 13.87 10.83 -3.27
CA ALA A 93 14.70 9.83 -3.92
C ALA A 93 15.00 10.17 -5.38
N ALA A 94 14.01 10.67 -6.14
CA ALA A 94 14.21 11.11 -7.52
C ALA A 94 15.23 12.26 -7.61
N MET A 95 15.19 13.21 -6.68
CA MET A 95 16.21 14.26 -6.57
C MET A 95 17.59 13.69 -6.26
N GLY A 96 17.69 12.72 -5.35
CA GLY A 96 18.93 12.04 -5.02
C GLY A 96 19.52 11.27 -6.22
N VAL A 97 18.69 10.60 -7.02
CA VAL A 97 19.12 9.93 -8.25
C VAL A 97 19.64 10.95 -9.28
N PHE A 98 18.95 12.08 -9.42
CA PHE A 98 19.34 13.14 -10.35
C PHE A 98 20.68 13.79 -9.98
N ASP A 99 20.87 14.08 -8.71
CA ASP A 99 22.09 14.76 -8.20
C ASP A 99 23.31 13.81 -8.17
N THR A 100 23.14 12.58 -7.71
CA THR A 100 24.24 11.61 -7.54
C THR A 100 24.56 10.81 -8.80
N GLY A 101 23.64 10.75 -9.77
CA GLY A 101 23.75 9.89 -10.95
C GLY A 101 23.78 8.39 -10.62
N THR A 102 23.34 8.00 -9.42
CA THR A 102 23.30 6.60 -8.97
C THR A 102 21.88 6.16 -8.66
N GLY A 103 21.58 4.86 -8.86
CA GLY A 103 20.25 4.30 -8.57
C GLY A 103 20.02 3.96 -7.09
N TRP A 104 21.00 4.14 -6.20
CA TRP A 104 20.89 3.74 -4.80
C TRP A 104 19.76 4.40 -4.02
N PRO A 105 19.48 5.70 -4.17
CA PRO A 105 18.34 6.33 -3.48
C PRO A 105 17.00 5.68 -3.84
N ASP A 106 16.80 5.36 -5.12
CA ASP A 106 15.60 4.66 -5.59
C ASP A 106 15.50 3.24 -5.01
N VAL A 107 16.61 2.49 -5.03
CA VAL A 107 16.66 1.13 -4.47
C VAL A 107 16.28 1.11 -2.99
N VAL A 108 16.79 2.04 -2.19
CA VAL A 108 16.47 2.13 -0.75
C VAL A 108 14.99 2.44 -0.53
N VAL A 109 14.44 3.39 -1.27
CA VAL A 109 13.02 3.76 -1.15
C VAL A 109 12.13 2.60 -1.62
N ALA A 110 12.43 2.01 -2.78
CA ALA A 110 11.66 0.89 -3.32
C ALA A 110 11.70 -0.33 -2.39
N ALA A 111 12.86 -0.65 -1.79
CA ALA A 111 13.00 -1.72 -0.82
C ALA A 111 12.16 -1.45 0.44
N THR A 112 12.20 -0.22 0.95
CA THR A 112 11.41 0.19 2.12
C THR A 112 9.91 0.11 1.83
N MET A 113 9.45 0.71 0.73
CA MET A 113 8.03 0.71 0.35
C MET A 113 7.53 -0.69 0.01
N GLY A 114 8.32 -1.48 -0.70
CA GLY A 114 8.01 -2.88 -1.01
C GLY A 114 7.93 -3.73 0.26
N GLY A 115 8.84 -3.55 1.21
CA GLY A 115 8.80 -4.21 2.52
C GLY A 115 7.55 -3.87 3.31
N LEU A 116 7.19 -2.59 3.39
CA LEU A 116 5.96 -2.13 4.04
C LEU A 116 4.71 -2.66 3.32
N GLY A 117 4.72 -2.73 1.99
CA GLY A 117 3.65 -3.31 1.19
C GLY A 117 3.44 -4.81 1.47
N LEU A 118 4.53 -5.58 1.58
CA LEU A 118 4.48 -6.99 1.96
C LEU A 118 3.92 -7.17 3.37
N TRP A 119 4.40 -6.40 4.33
CA TRP A 119 3.94 -6.44 5.71
C TRP A 119 2.45 -6.10 5.82
N GLY A 120 2.02 -4.99 5.22
CA GLY A 120 0.61 -4.58 5.21
C GLY A 120 -0.30 -5.58 4.51
N GLY A 121 0.11 -6.10 3.36
CA GLY A 121 -0.62 -7.13 2.64
C GLY A 121 -0.77 -8.42 3.45
N TRP A 122 0.30 -8.85 4.12
CA TRP A 122 0.26 -10.01 5.02
C TRP A 122 -0.71 -9.81 6.18
N GLN A 123 -0.68 -8.65 6.84
CA GLN A 123 -1.61 -8.33 7.92
C GLN A 123 -3.07 -8.39 7.45
N ILE A 124 -3.37 -7.77 6.30
CA ILE A 124 -4.72 -7.76 5.72
C ILE A 124 -5.19 -9.19 5.44
N VAL A 125 -4.36 -10.01 4.80
CA VAL A 125 -4.72 -11.39 4.45
C VAL A 125 -4.92 -12.26 5.68
N THR A 126 -4.05 -12.14 6.69
CA THR A 126 -4.16 -12.93 7.93
C THR A 126 -5.40 -12.57 8.71
N GLN A 127 -5.71 -11.28 8.85
CA GLN A 127 -6.92 -10.81 9.51
C GLN A 127 -8.19 -11.29 8.79
N ALA A 128 -8.26 -11.08 7.47
CA ALA A 128 -9.40 -11.49 6.68
C ALA A 128 -9.64 -13.01 6.68
N ARG A 129 -8.58 -13.80 6.70
CA ARG A 129 -8.67 -15.26 6.88
C ARG A 129 -9.19 -15.66 8.25
N GLY A 130 -8.79 -14.92 9.31
CA GLY A 130 -9.31 -15.11 10.66
C GLY A 130 -10.83 -14.88 10.71
N GLU A 131 -11.30 -13.78 10.14
CA GLU A 131 -12.73 -13.45 10.07
C GLU A 131 -13.54 -14.53 9.31
N LEU A 132 -13.01 -15.03 8.17
CA LEU A 132 -13.66 -16.11 7.42
C LEU A 132 -13.72 -17.43 8.20
N ARG A 133 -12.70 -17.74 9.01
CA ARG A 133 -12.71 -18.95 9.86
C ARG A 133 -13.73 -18.84 10.98
N SER A 134 -13.79 -17.69 11.64
CA SER A 134 -14.75 -17.43 12.73
C SER A 134 -16.19 -17.52 12.23
N GLU A 135 -16.46 -16.97 11.04
CA GLU A 135 -17.79 -17.05 10.42
C GLU A 135 -18.17 -18.49 10.08
N ARG A 136 -17.23 -19.28 9.54
CA ARG A 136 -17.48 -20.71 9.27
C ARG A 136 -17.80 -21.49 10.53
N ALA A 137 -17.03 -21.27 11.62
CA ALA A 137 -17.25 -21.91 12.89
C ALA A 137 -18.65 -21.58 13.47
N ALA A 138 -19.03 -20.30 13.45
CA ALA A 138 -20.35 -19.87 13.90
C ALA A 138 -21.49 -20.50 13.11
N ARG A 139 -21.35 -20.65 11.77
CA ARG A 139 -22.36 -21.33 10.93
C ARG A 139 -22.52 -22.82 11.24
N VAL A 140 -21.42 -23.51 11.55
CA VAL A 140 -21.46 -24.94 11.91
C VAL A 140 -22.17 -25.12 13.24
N THR A 141 -21.94 -24.27 14.24
CA THR A 141 -22.61 -24.33 15.53
C THR A 141 -24.13 -24.12 15.40
N VAL A 142 -24.55 -23.10 14.64
CA VAL A 142 -25.97 -22.83 14.40
C VAL A 142 -26.67 -23.93 13.59
N ALA A 143 -25.96 -24.66 12.75
CA ALA A 143 -26.52 -25.76 11.96
C ALA A 143 -26.61 -27.09 12.74
N ALA A 144 -25.99 -27.18 13.92
CA ALA A 144 -25.97 -28.36 14.79
C ALA A 144 -27.02 -28.28 15.93
N GLU A 145 -27.67 -27.12 16.09
CA GLU A 145 -28.83 -26.89 16.98
C GLU A 145 -30.15 -27.05 16.23
#